data_3ec060b149f1f1ee5fc9c884e855d7b2
#
_entry.id   3ec060b149f1f1ee5fc9c884e855d7b2
#
_cell.length_a   1.000
_cell.length_b   1.000
_cell.length_c   1.000
_cell.angle_alpha   90.00
_cell.angle_beta   90.00
_cell.angle_gamma   90.00
#
_symmetry.space_group_name_H-M   'P 1'
#
loop_
_entity.id
_entity.type
_entity.pdbx_description
1 polymer ?
#
loop_
_entity_poly.entity_id
_entity_poly.type
_entity_poly.pdbx_seq_one_letter_code
_entity_poly.pdbx_strand_id
1 'polypeptide(L)'
;MVYEFASTSKVTFPGAGISVMATSEANLAYLVPLINIQTIGYDKINQLRHVKYLQNKAHTLALMQRHAAILRPKFHAVLDALDKEIAPLGIGAWKRPVGGYFVSYDAMPGTAKRALALCKEAGVTMTGAGATFPYGVDPQDSNIRIAPSLPPVEELQQAIAIFCLCVKLAALEKLGV
;
A
#
# COMPACT_ATOMS: atom_id res chain seq x y z
N MET A 1 26.09 -4.88 -4.87
CA MET A 1 25.89 -3.73 -3.96
C MET A 1 24.47 -3.84 -3.40
N VAL A 2 24.28 -3.85 -2.08
CA VAL A 2 22.98 -3.98 -1.42
C VAL A 2 22.81 -2.84 -0.41
N TYR A 3 21.67 -2.20 -0.43
CA TYR A 3 21.20 -1.25 0.58
C TYR A 3 19.86 -1.73 1.10
N GLU A 4 19.71 -1.83 2.41
CA GLU A 4 18.46 -2.20 3.08
C GLU A 4 17.90 -0.98 3.80
N PHE A 5 16.64 -0.71 3.62
CA PHE A 5 15.93 0.39 4.26
C PHE A 5 14.74 -0.13 5.05
N ALA A 6 14.57 0.39 6.26
CA ALA A 6 13.39 0.12 7.06
C ALA A 6 12.87 1.40 7.70
N SER A 7 11.56 1.46 7.97
CA SER A 7 10.92 2.60 8.61
C SER A 7 9.81 2.16 9.54
N THR A 8 9.65 2.89 10.63
CA THR A 8 8.54 2.71 11.57
C THR A 8 7.29 3.51 11.22
N SER A 9 7.30 4.28 10.12
CA SER A 9 6.23 5.21 9.74
C SER A 9 4.85 4.56 9.60
N LYS A 10 4.79 3.26 9.27
CA LYS A 10 3.56 2.48 9.16
C LYS A 10 3.27 1.61 10.38
N VAL A 11 4.12 1.63 11.40
CA VAL A 11 4.03 0.77 12.60
C VAL A 11 3.78 1.59 13.86
N THR A 12 4.35 2.82 13.96
CA THR A 12 4.31 3.63 15.18
C THR A 12 3.53 4.93 14.97
N PHE A 13 4.25 6.05 14.90
CA PHE A 13 3.67 7.40 14.88
C PHE A 13 3.66 7.98 13.48
N PRO A 14 2.50 8.21 12.84
CA PRO A 14 2.42 8.89 11.56
C PRO A 14 3.08 10.27 11.60
N GLY A 15 3.92 10.58 10.61
CA GLY A 15 4.65 11.84 10.54
C GLY A 15 5.85 11.98 11.49
N ALA A 16 6.04 11.02 12.39
CA ALA A 16 7.15 11.02 13.36
C ALA A 16 7.86 9.65 13.43
N GLY A 17 7.88 8.92 12.33
CA GLY A 17 8.61 7.67 12.22
C GLY A 17 10.11 7.87 12.30
N ILE A 18 10.83 6.78 12.60
CA ILE A 18 12.27 6.68 12.42
C ILE A 18 12.55 5.74 11.26
N SER A 19 13.66 5.97 10.58
CA SER A 19 14.14 5.09 9.51
C SER A 19 15.57 4.67 9.77
N VAL A 20 15.94 3.55 9.18
CA VAL A 20 17.27 2.99 9.27
C VAL A 20 17.71 2.50 7.89
N MET A 21 18.99 2.66 7.60
CA MET A 21 19.63 2.08 6.43
C MET A 21 20.75 1.16 6.90
N ALA A 22 20.84 -0.03 6.30
CA ALA A 22 21.94 -0.97 6.49
C ALA A 22 22.62 -1.24 5.15
N THR A 23 23.95 -1.28 5.14
CA THR A 23 24.77 -1.57 3.96
C THR A 23 26.20 -1.96 4.41
N SER A 24 27.09 -2.25 3.45
CA SER A 24 28.49 -2.55 3.74
C SER A 24 29.25 -1.34 4.31
N GLU A 25 30.32 -1.58 5.06
CA GLU A 25 31.18 -0.53 5.61
C GLU A 25 31.71 0.43 4.54
N ALA A 26 32.10 -0.09 3.38
CA ALA A 26 32.58 0.72 2.27
C ALA A 26 31.51 1.69 1.75
N ASN A 27 30.25 1.24 1.68
CA ASN A 27 29.13 2.09 1.29
C ASN A 27 28.80 3.12 2.40
N LEU A 28 28.89 2.72 3.67
CA LEU A 28 28.69 3.65 4.79
C LEU A 28 29.76 4.74 4.81
N ALA A 29 31.03 4.39 4.58
CA ALA A 29 32.12 5.38 4.50
C ALA A 29 31.87 6.43 3.41
N TYR A 30 31.22 6.07 2.31
CA TYR A 30 30.82 7.01 1.27
C TYR A 30 29.58 7.83 1.64
N LEU A 31 28.57 7.22 2.23
CA LEU A 31 27.27 7.86 2.47
C LEU A 31 27.23 8.74 3.71
N VAL A 32 27.92 8.36 4.80
CA VAL A 32 27.87 9.10 6.06
C VAL A 32 28.32 10.57 5.90
N PRO A 33 29.39 10.90 5.18
CA PRO A 33 29.73 12.30 4.92
C PRO A 33 28.64 13.08 4.20
N LEU A 34 27.95 12.45 3.21
CA LEU A 34 26.85 13.09 2.46
C LEU A 34 25.64 13.33 3.37
N ILE A 35 25.28 12.36 4.21
CA ILE A 35 24.20 12.49 5.18
C ILE A 35 24.50 13.59 6.20
N ASN A 36 25.75 13.72 6.64
CA ASN A 36 26.17 14.74 7.58
C ASN A 36 26.09 16.17 7.02
N ILE A 37 26.14 16.33 5.70
CA ILE A 37 25.85 17.62 5.05
C ILE A 37 24.35 17.94 5.13
N GLN A 38 23.50 16.92 5.00
CA GLN A 38 22.04 17.06 5.05
C GLN A 38 21.52 17.33 6.47
N THR A 39 22.12 16.66 7.48
CA THR A 39 21.72 16.79 8.88
C THR A 39 22.93 16.59 9.81
N ILE A 40 23.14 17.55 10.73
CA ILE A 40 24.21 17.46 11.75
C ILE A 40 23.87 16.39 12.81
N GLY A 41 22.59 16.17 13.05
CA GLY A 41 22.11 15.19 14.02
C GLY A 41 20.64 14.85 13.81
N TYR A 42 20.29 13.64 14.25
CA TYR A 42 18.92 13.16 14.17
C TYR A 42 18.13 13.53 15.43
N ASP A 43 16.80 13.58 15.32
CA ASP A 43 15.89 13.82 16.45
C ASP A 43 16.01 12.70 17.50
N LYS A 44 16.86 12.93 18.50
CA LYS A 44 17.13 11.96 19.59
C LYS A 44 15.93 11.81 20.52
N ILE A 45 15.07 12.82 20.64
CA ILE A 45 13.85 12.75 21.45
C ILE A 45 12.88 11.77 20.79
N ASN A 46 12.73 11.88 19.48
CA ASN A 46 11.89 10.96 18.71
C ASN A 46 12.45 9.52 18.76
N GLN A 47 13.76 9.34 18.67
CA GLN A 47 14.40 8.03 18.84
C GLN A 47 14.12 7.45 20.23
N LEU A 48 14.29 8.24 21.30
CA LEU A 48 14.01 7.82 22.68
C LEU A 48 12.53 7.47 22.88
N ARG A 49 11.62 8.23 22.24
CA ARG A 49 10.18 7.91 22.25
C ARG A 49 9.92 6.53 21.65
N HIS A 50 10.56 6.19 20.53
CA HIS A 50 10.42 4.87 19.90
C HIS A 50 11.02 3.77 20.78
N VAL A 51 12.20 3.99 21.39
CA VAL A 51 12.80 3.02 22.32
C VAL A 51 11.86 2.73 23.50
N LYS A 52 11.29 3.76 24.10
CA LYS A 52 10.34 3.62 25.23
C LYS A 52 9.03 2.96 24.80
N TYR A 53 8.55 3.24 23.58
CA TYR A 53 7.28 2.72 23.07
C TYR A 53 7.40 1.28 22.61
N LEU A 54 8.43 0.96 21.83
CA LEU A 54 8.65 -0.38 21.24
C LEU A 54 9.31 -1.35 22.21
N GLN A 55 10.13 -0.87 23.14
CA GLN A 55 10.84 -1.59 24.18
C GLN A 55 11.74 -2.73 23.66
N ASN A 56 11.11 -3.77 23.08
CA ASN A 56 11.81 -4.96 22.57
C ASN A 56 10.99 -5.60 21.43
N LYS A 57 11.57 -6.64 20.82
CA LYS A 57 10.96 -7.37 19.71
C LYS A 57 9.57 -7.96 20.06
N ALA A 58 9.44 -8.55 21.24
CA ALA A 58 8.17 -9.19 21.65
C ALA A 58 7.05 -8.15 21.77
N HIS A 59 7.34 -7.00 22.38
CA HIS A 59 6.38 -5.89 22.47
C HIS A 59 6.01 -5.31 21.10
N THR A 60 7.01 -5.15 20.22
CA THR A 60 6.77 -4.69 18.84
C THR A 60 5.86 -5.65 18.08
N LEU A 61 6.09 -6.96 18.17
CA LEU A 61 5.24 -7.96 17.53
C LEU A 61 3.81 -7.95 18.11
N ALA A 62 3.66 -7.81 19.41
CA ALA A 62 2.34 -7.69 20.05
C ALA A 62 1.60 -6.42 19.57
N LEU A 63 2.29 -5.29 19.40
CA LEU A 63 1.72 -4.07 18.80
C LEU A 63 1.24 -4.33 17.36
N MET A 64 2.06 -4.97 16.53
CA MET A 64 1.71 -5.30 15.15
C MET A 64 0.51 -6.25 15.07
N GLN A 65 0.38 -7.20 15.99
CA GLN A 65 -0.81 -8.07 16.08
C GLN A 65 -2.09 -7.29 16.40
N ARG A 66 -2.03 -6.28 17.28
CA ARG A 66 -3.17 -5.40 17.55
C ARG A 66 -3.57 -4.60 16.30
N HIS A 67 -2.61 -4.07 15.56
CA HIS A 67 -2.89 -3.40 14.28
C HIS A 67 -3.49 -4.36 13.26
N ALA A 68 -2.96 -5.58 13.17
CA ALA A 68 -3.49 -6.61 12.29
C ALA A 68 -4.94 -6.98 12.61
N ALA A 69 -5.33 -7.02 13.90
CA ALA A 69 -6.72 -7.26 14.31
C ALA A 69 -7.69 -6.19 13.79
N ILE A 70 -7.25 -4.93 13.71
CA ILE A 70 -8.04 -3.82 13.15
C ILE A 70 -8.10 -3.89 11.61
N LEU A 71 -6.99 -4.26 10.97
CA LEU A 71 -6.88 -4.25 9.50
C LEU A 71 -7.48 -5.49 8.84
N ARG A 72 -7.39 -6.65 9.48
CA ARG A 72 -7.84 -7.93 8.91
C ARG A 72 -9.27 -7.92 8.35
N PRO A 73 -10.31 -7.46 9.08
CA PRO A 73 -11.66 -7.41 8.52
C PRO A 73 -11.77 -6.51 7.29
N LYS A 74 -10.98 -5.44 7.22
CA LYS A 74 -10.93 -4.54 6.06
C LYS A 74 -10.32 -5.22 4.84
N PHE A 75 -9.23 -5.96 5.02
CA PHE A 75 -8.63 -6.74 3.94
C PHE A 75 -9.53 -7.87 3.46
N HIS A 76 -10.22 -8.55 4.38
CA HIS A 76 -11.19 -9.58 4.01
C HIS A 76 -12.32 -9.00 3.18
N ALA A 77 -12.89 -7.85 3.56
CA ALA A 77 -13.95 -7.20 2.77
C ALA A 77 -13.53 -6.96 1.31
N VAL A 78 -12.29 -6.54 1.08
CA VAL A 78 -11.76 -6.34 -0.28
C VAL A 78 -11.52 -7.66 -1.01
N LEU A 79 -10.80 -8.59 -0.38
CA LEU A 79 -10.41 -9.84 -1.02
C LEU A 79 -11.60 -10.73 -1.33
N ASP A 80 -12.56 -10.83 -0.42
CA ASP A 80 -13.78 -11.62 -0.60
C ASP A 80 -14.65 -11.06 -1.73
N ALA A 81 -14.73 -9.74 -1.86
CA ALA A 81 -15.43 -9.09 -2.96
C ALA A 81 -14.74 -9.37 -4.31
N LEU A 82 -13.42 -9.27 -4.38
CA LEU A 82 -12.66 -9.60 -5.59
C LEU A 82 -12.81 -11.07 -5.98
N ASP A 83 -12.72 -11.98 -5.01
CA ASP A 83 -12.90 -13.42 -5.25
C ASP A 83 -14.29 -13.75 -5.78
N LYS A 84 -15.32 -13.11 -5.21
CA LYS A 84 -16.70 -13.37 -5.59
C LYS A 84 -17.05 -12.74 -6.94
N GLU A 85 -16.65 -11.48 -7.16
CA GLU A 85 -17.15 -10.67 -8.25
C GLU A 85 -16.24 -10.66 -9.49
N ILE A 86 -14.93 -10.83 -9.32
CA ILE A 86 -13.95 -10.67 -10.40
C ILE A 86 -13.30 -12.01 -10.78
N ALA A 87 -12.97 -12.87 -9.79
CA ALA A 87 -12.29 -14.13 -10.08
C ALA A 87 -13.00 -15.01 -11.12
N PRO A 88 -14.36 -15.16 -11.07
CA PRO A 88 -15.06 -16.00 -12.05
C PRO A 88 -14.97 -15.48 -13.49
N LEU A 89 -14.69 -14.19 -13.66
CA LEU A 89 -14.67 -13.54 -14.98
C LEU A 89 -13.28 -13.54 -15.62
N GLY A 90 -12.21 -13.77 -14.85
CA GLY A 90 -10.84 -13.77 -15.37
C GLY A 90 -10.35 -12.41 -15.89
N ILE A 91 -10.99 -11.30 -15.47
CA ILE A 91 -10.68 -9.94 -15.94
C ILE A 91 -9.73 -9.17 -15.01
N GLY A 92 -9.14 -9.85 -14.04
CA GLY A 92 -8.16 -9.26 -13.12
C GLY A 92 -7.49 -10.31 -12.27
N ALA A 93 -6.35 -9.92 -11.69
CA ALA A 93 -5.57 -10.73 -10.76
C ALA A 93 -5.12 -9.87 -9.58
N TRP A 94 -4.87 -10.47 -8.43
CA TRP A 94 -4.39 -9.76 -7.26
C TRP A 94 -3.50 -10.61 -6.39
N LYS A 95 -2.62 -9.93 -5.66
CA LYS A 95 -1.82 -10.57 -4.63
C LYS A 95 -2.56 -10.56 -3.31
N ARG A 96 -2.58 -11.71 -2.61
CA ARG A 96 -3.08 -11.77 -1.23
C ARG A 96 -1.96 -11.38 -0.29
N PRO A 97 -2.01 -10.18 0.32
CA PRO A 97 -0.93 -9.73 1.18
C PRO A 97 -0.94 -10.50 2.51
N VAL A 98 0.24 -10.86 2.98
CA VAL A 98 0.46 -11.41 4.33
C VAL A 98 0.74 -10.31 5.36
N GLY A 99 0.84 -9.07 4.93
CA GLY A 99 1.07 -7.88 5.75
C GLY A 99 1.05 -6.60 4.92
N GLY A 100 1.26 -5.47 5.57
CA GLY A 100 1.25 -4.17 4.90
C GLY A 100 -0.14 -3.52 4.86
N TYR A 101 -0.31 -2.55 3.95
CA TYR A 101 -1.47 -1.66 3.91
C TYR A 101 -2.20 -1.65 2.56
N PHE A 102 -1.75 -2.44 1.60
CA PHE A 102 -2.25 -2.39 0.24
C PHE A 102 -2.52 -3.77 -0.33
N VAL A 103 -3.52 -3.84 -1.23
CA VAL A 103 -3.72 -4.94 -2.15
C VAL A 103 -3.29 -4.45 -3.54
N SER A 104 -2.37 -5.18 -4.18
CA SER A 104 -2.02 -4.95 -5.58
C SER A 104 -3.00 -5.72 -6.45
N TYR A 105 -3.74 -5.00 -7.27
CA TYR A 105 -4.70 -5.52 -8.21
C TYR A 105 -4.26 -5.20 -9.64
N ASP A 106 -4.23 -6.20 -10.50
CA ASP A 106 -3.93 -6.06 -11.91
C ASP A 106 -5.21 -6.29 -12.72
N ALA A 107 -5.74 -5.23 -13.29
CA ALA A 107 -6.89 -5.25 -14.18
C ALA A 107 -6.49 -5.78 -15.58
N MET A 108 -7.46 -6.02 -16.44
CA MET A 108 -7.20 -6.27 -17.85
C MET A 108 -6.31 -5.16 -18.43
N PRO A 109 -5.25 -5.47 -19.18
CA PRO A 109 -4.37 -4.44 -19.75
C PRO A 109 -5.12 -3.36 -20.53
N GLY A 110 -4.79 -2.10 -20.26
CA GLY A 110 -5.42 -0.93 -20.87
C GLY A 110 -6.74 -0.51 -20.23
N THR A 111 -7.07 -0.97 -19.01
CA THR A 111 -8.36 -0.65 -18.36
C THR A 111 -8.23 0.03 -17.00
N ALA A 112 -7.03 0.10 -16.39
CA ALA A 112 -6.89 0.62 -15.03
C ALA A 112 -7.32 2.09 -14.91
N LYS A 113 -6.86 2.96 -15.82
CA LYS A 113 -7.26 4.39 -15.83
C LYS A 113 -8.76 4.55 -16.01
N ARG A 114 -9.36 3.76 -16.93
CA ARG A 114 -10.81 3.83 -17.18
C ARG A 114 -11.60 3.36 -15.96
N ALA A 115 -11.22 2.24 -15.35
CA ALA A 115 -11.87 1.75 -14.13
C ALA A 115 -11.82 2.79 -13.00
N LEU A 116 -10.66 3.44 -12.79
CA LEU A 116 -10.52 4.49 -11.77
C LEU A 116 -11.31 5.77 -12.11
N ALA A 117 -11.46 6.13 -13.38
CA ALA A 117 -12.31 7.23 -13.80
C ALA A 117 -13.77 6.94 -13.45
N LEU A 118 -14.27 5.75 -13.79
CA LEU A 118 -15.62 5.29 -13.45
C LEU A 118 -15.85 5.27 -11.92
N CYS A 119 -14.88 4.79 -11.14
CA CYS A 119 -14.94 4.85 -9.67
C CYS A 119 -15.13 6.29 -9.19
N LYS A 120 -14.34 7.22 -9.72
CA LYS A 120 -14.42 8.65 -9.35
C LYS A 120 -15.78 9.25 -9.72
N GLU A 121 -16.31 8.95 -10.89
CA GLU A 121 -17.66 9.36 -11.33
C GLU A 121 -18.74 8.81 -10.39
N ALA A 122 -18.57 7.60 -9.88
CA ALA A 122 -19.45 6.96 -8.90
C ALA A 122 -19.21 7.41 -7.44
N GLY A 123 -18.30 8.39 -7.20
CA GLY A 123 -18.03 8.92 -5.87
C GLY A 123 -16.96 8.14 -5.08
N VAL A 124 -16.28 7.15 -5.66
CA VAL A 124 -15.22 6.38 -5.02
C VAL A 124 -13.86 6.90 -5.46
N THR A 125 -13.16 7.60 -4.56
CA THR A 125 -11.81 8.11 -4.83
C THR A 125 -10.75 7.09 -4.44
N MET A 126 -9.89 6.73 -5.38
CA MET A 126 -8.80 5.78 -5.20
C MET A 126 -7.44 6.40 -5.57
N THR A 127 -6.37 5.70 -5.25
CA THR A 127 -5.02 6.09 -5.71
C THR A 127 -4.98 6.03 -7.24
N GLY A 128 -4.37 7.04 -7.87
CA GLY A 128 -4.27 7.12 -9.33
C GLY A 128 -3.54 5.93 -9.96
N ALA A 129 -3.89 5.61 -11.20
CA ALA A 129 -3.21 4.58 -11.99
C ALA A 129 -1.72 4.93 -12.15
N GLY A 130 -0.87 3.92 -12.16
CA GLY A 130 0.58 4.09 -12.29
C GLY A 130 1.30 4.46 -10.99
N ALA A 131 0.60 4.67 -9.87
CA ALA A 131 1.21 5.06 -8.60
C ALA A 131 2.23 4.04 -8.02
N THR A 132 2.24 2.83 -8.53
CA THR A 132 3.19 1.75 -8.16
C THR A 132 4.40 1.68 -9.07
N PHE A 133 4.45 2.49 -10.11
CA PHE A 133 5.51 2.52 -11.12
C PHE A 133 6.36 3.78 -11.03
N PRO A 134 7.64 3.70 -11.40
CA PRO A 134 8.49 4.88 -11.56
C PRO A 134 7.83 5.90 -12.50
N TYR A 135 7.96 7.18 -12.15
CA TYR A 135 7.37 8.32 -12.88
C TYR A 135 5.84 8.27 -13.07
N GLY A 136 5.15 7.39 -12.33
CA GLY A 136 3.69 7.26 -12.45
C GLY A 136 3.20 6.62 -13.75
N VAL A 137 4.08 5.93 -14.48
CA VAL A 137 3.76 5.33 -15.79
C VAL A 137 3.73 3.82 -15.68
N ASP A 138 2.52 3.25 -15.76
CA ASP A 138 2.31 1.81 -15.94
C ASP A 138 2.22 1.52 -17.46
N PRO A 139 3.18 0.77 -18.03
CA PRO A 139 3.20 0.49 -19.46
C PRO A 139 1.99 -0.32 -19.95
N GLN A 140 1.38 -1.10 -19.06
CA GLN A 140 0.22 -1.95 -19.38
C GLN A 140 -1.12 -1.31 -19.01
N ASP A 141 -1.11 -0.18 -18.30
CA ASP A 141 -2.32 0.43 -17.75
C ASP A 141 -3.24 -0.60 -17.07
N SER A 142 -2.67 -1.37 -16.15
CA SER A 142 -3.33 -2.51 -15.50
C SER A 142 -3.30 -2.45 -13.98
N ASN A 143 -2.23 -1.91 -13.38
CA ASN A 143 -2.04 -2.01 -11.94
C ASN A 143 -2.78 -0.91 -11.17
N ILE A 144 -3.54 -1.35 -10.18
CA ILE A 144 -4.31 -0.50 -9.25
C ILE A 144 -3.91 -0.87 -7.81
N ARG A 145 -3.54 0.13 -7.03
CA ARG A 145 -3.27 -0.02 -5.60
C ARG A 145 -4.52 0.25 -4.79
N ILE A 146 -5.06 -0.78 -4.14
CA ILE A 146 -6.20 -0.66 -3.23
C ILE A 146 -5.68 -0.46 -1.80
N ALA A 147 -6.17 0.58 -1.12
CA ALA A 147 -5.76 0.97 0.23
C ALA A 147 -6.94 0.88 1.21
N PRO A 148 -7.23 -0.29 1.81
CA PRO A 148 -8.44 -0.50 2.62
C PRO A 148 -8.35 0.04 4.04
N SER A 149 -7.21 0.62 4.45
CA SER A 149 -6.92 0.85 5.87
C SER A 149 -7.72 1.99 6.52
N LEU A 150 -8.15 3.01 5.76
CA LEU A 150 -8.79 4.20 6.32
C LEU A 150 -10.29 4.04 6.58
N PRO A 151 -11.15 3.66 5.60
CA PRO A 151 -12.60 3.66 5.78
C PRO A 151 -13.05 2.62 6.82
N PRO A 152 -14.21 2.79 7.47
CA PRO A 152 -14.86 1.71 8.20
C PRO A 152 -15.25 0.55 7.26
N VAL A 153 -15.49 -0.63 7.83
CA VAL A 153 -15.73 -1.85 7.02
C VAL A 153 -16.98 -1.72 6.14
N GLU A 154 -18.03 -1.11 6.67
CA GLU A 154 -19.32 -0.93 5.98
C GLU A 154 -19.18 -0.02 4.74
N GLU A 155 -18.45 1.07 4.87
CA GLU A 155 -18.15 1.99 3.77
C GLU A 155 -17.23 1.31 2.74
N LEU A 156 -16.23 0.56 3.23
CA LEU A 156 -15.33 -0.18 2.35
C LEU A 156 -16.04 -1.26 1.54
N GLN A 157 -17.03 -1.94 2.12
CA GLN A 157 -17.86 -2.93 1.40
C GLN A 157 -18.63 -2.28 0.24
N GLN A 158 -19.19 -1.08 0.45
CA GLN A 158 -19.87 -0.34 -0.61
C GLN A 158 -18.87 0.12 -1.69
N ALA A 159 -17.74 0.69 -1.27
CA ALA A 159 -16.72 1.16 -2.20
C ALA A 159 -16.13 0.04 -3.07
N ILE A 160 -15.86 -1.14 -2.49
CA ILE A 160 -15.32 -2.27 -3.25
C ILE A 160 -16.36 -2.89 -4.19
N ALA A 161 -17.65 -2.89 -3.83
CA ALA A 161 -18.71 -3.31 -4.72
C ALA A 161 -18.79 -2.41 -5.96
N ILE A 162 -18.73 -1.08 -5.77
CA ILE A 162 -18.66 -0.10 -6.86
C ILE A 162 -17.41 -0.32 -7.70
N PHE A 163 -16.25 -0.51 -7.07
CA PHE A 163 -15.00 -0.82 -7.77
C PHE A 163 -15.13 -2.05 -8.68
N CYS A 164 -15.70 -3.14 -8.18
CA CYS A 164 -15.92 -4.35 -8.99
C CYS A 164 -16.81 -4.08 -10.21
N LEU A 165 -17.87 -3.28 -10.06
CA LEU A 165 -18.72 -2.87 -11.19
C LEU A 165 -17.95 -2.03 -12.20
N CYS A 166 -17.15 -1.07 -11.74
CA CYS A 166 -16.33 -0.22 -12.61
C CYS A 166 -15.28 -1.02 -13.38
N VAL A 167 -14.65 -2.01 -12.75
CA VAL A 167 -13.71 -2.93 -13.41
C VAL A 167 -14.41 -3.75 -14.49
N LYS A 168 -15.60 -4.30 -14.19
CA LYS A 168 -16.41 -5.04 -15.16
C LYS A 168 -16.77 -4.18 -16.36
N LEU A 169 -17.24 -2.95 -16.11
CA LEU A 169 -17.62 -2.02 -17.18
C LEU A 169 -16.41 -1.63 -18.03
N ALA A 170 -15.28 -1.29 -17.43
CA ALA A 170 -14.05 -0.97 -18.16
C ALA A 170 -13.57 -2.14 -19.03
N ALA A 171 -13.72 -3.38 -18.55
CA ALA A 171 -13.40 -4.58 -19.31
C ALA A 171 -14.37 -4.77 -20.51
N LEU A 172 -15.67 -4.57 -20.32
CA LEU A 172 -16.67 -4.64 -21.39
C LEU A 172 -16.41 -3.59 -22.46
N GLU A 173 -16.20 -2.32 -22.07
CA GLU A 173 -15.84 -1.25 -23.00
C GLU A 173 -14.58 -1.60 -23.83
N LYS A 174 -13.58 -2.24 -23.19
CA LYS A 174 -12.34 -2.67 -23.86
C LYS A 174 -12.58 -3.80 -24.84
N LEU A 175 -13.49 -4.70 -24.56
CA LEU A 175 -13.85 -5.83 -25.44
C LEU A 175 -14.81 -5.43 -26.57
N GLY A 176 -15.37 -4.24 -26.54
CA GLY A 176 -16.31 -3.73 -27.54
C GLY A 176 -17.70 -4.32 -27.43
N VAL A 177 -18.10 -4.69 -26.19
CA VAL A 177 -19.42 -5.26 -25.89
C VAL A 177 -20.30 -4.25 -25.18
#